data_9b2d75d51c1bf876cee916913d2f2252
#
_entry.id   9b2d75d51c1bf876cee916913d2f2252
#
_cell.length_a   1.000
_cell.length_b   1.000
_cell.length_c   1.000
_cell.angle_alpha   90.00
_cell.angle_beta   90.00
_cell.angle_gamma   90.00
#
_symmetry.space_group_name_H-M   'P 1'
#
loop_
_entity.id
_entity.type
_entity.pdbx_description
1 polymer ?
#
loop_
_entity_poly.entity_id
_entity_poly.type
_entity_poly.pdbx_seq_one_letter_code
_entity_poly.pdbx_strand_id
1 'polypeptide(L)'
;MSLISKNAALILIDLQKGWENKEHWGGNRNNPNAENVALALLTTWREKGLPVFHVIHGSKDPSSALHPDSPGFEMLEKLKPIDNEPLLVKNVNSAFIGTDLQERLEKQGIDTLVIAGLTTNHCVSTTTRMAGNFGFEVYLVADATATFEIGRAHV
;
A
#
# COMPACT_ATOMS: atom_id res chain seq x y z
N MET A 1 -22.31 7.00 -8.45
CA MET A 1 -22.29 6.23 -7.21
C MET A 1 -21.10 6.62 -6.37
N SER A 2 -21.27 6.78 -5.07
CA SER A 2 -20.16 7.09 -4.16
C SER A 2 -19.30 5.83 -3.92
N LEU A 3 -18.05 6.03 -3.48
CA LEU A 3 -17.17 4.91 -3.09
C LEU A 3 -17.76 4.08 -1.94
N ILE A 4 -18.52 4.72 -1.05
CA ILE A 4 -19.23 4.04 0.04
C ILE A 4 -20.28 3.08 -0.50
N SER A 5 -21.11 3.53 -1.43
CA SER A 5 -22.18 2.70 -2.02
C SER A 5 -21.63 1.58 -2.90
N LYS A 6 -20.40 1.71 -3.40
CA LYS A 6 -19.68 0.67 -4.15
C LYS A 6 -18.97 -0.35 -3.26
N ASN A 7 -19.01 -0.19 -1.95
CA ASN A 7 -18.23 -1.02 -1.01
C ASN A 7 -16.74 -1.07 -1.38
N ALA A 8 -16.17 0.09 -1.75
CA ALA A 8 -14.79 0.18 -2.21
C ALA A 8 -13.80 -0.27 -1.13
N ALA A 9 -12.83 -1.08 -1.51
CA ALA A 9 -11.75 -1.48 -0.61
C ALA A 9 -10.61 -0.45 -0.61
N LEU A 10 -10.10 -0.13 0.56
CA LEU A 10 -8.87 0.63 0.73
C LEU A 10 -7.69 -0.35 0.75
N ILE A 11 -6.76 -0.16 -0.17
CA ILE A 11 -5.52 -0.94 -0.25
C ILE A 11 -4.37 -0.03 0.17
N LEU A 12 -3.78 -0.32 1.33
CA LEU A 12 -2.64 0.42 1.87
C LEU A 12 -1.36 -0.36 1.59
N ILE A 13 -0.42 0.25 0.87
CA ILE A 13 0.77 -0.41 0.35
C ILE A 13 2.02 0.13 1.03
N ASP A 14 2.78 -0.78 1.64
CA ASP A 14 4.14 -0.57 2.14
C ASP A 14 4.28 0.63 3.10
N LEU A 15 3.33 0.83 3.99
CA LEU A 15 3.38 1.90 5.01
C LEU A 15 4.21 1.44 6.21
N GLN A 16 5.51 1.27 5.96
CA GLN A 16 6.51 0.69 6.85
C GLN A 16 7.53 1.71 7.33
N LYS A 17 8.17 1.44 8.45
CA LYS A 17 9.20 2.33 9.07
C LYS A 17 10.45 2.48 8.21
N GLY A 18 10.75 1.50 7.36
CA GLY A 18 11.95 1.53 6.50
C GLY A 18 12.06 2.74 5.58
N TRP A 19 10.94 3.37 5.25
CA TRP A 19 10.94 4.59 4.43
C TRP A 19 11.43 5.84 5.17
N GLU A 20 11.58 5.78 6.48
CA GLU A 20 12.16 6.87 7.27
C GLU A 20 13.66 7.03 6.97
N ASN A 21 14.33 5.99 6.52
CA ASN A 21 15.73 6.04 6.06
C ASN A 21 15.82 6.64 4.64
N LYS A 22 15.65 7.94 4.53
CA LYS A 22 15.61 8.65 3.25
C LYS A 22 16.89 8.49 2.43
N GLU A 23 18.04 8.44 3.08
CA GLU A 23 19.34 8.29 2.41
C GLU A 23 19.45 6.94 1.69
N HIS A 24 18.96 5.87 2.31
CA HIS A 24 18.91 4.55 1.70
C HIS A 24 18.14 4.54 0.37
N TRP A 25 17.09 5.36 0.28
CA TRP A 25 16.21 5.43 -0.88
C TRP A 25 16.57 6.51 -1.90
N GLY A 26 17.66 7.25 -1.70
CA GLY A 26 18.14 8.26 -2.64
C GLY A 26 17.78 9.71 -2.31
N GLY A 27 17.09 9.94 -1.22
CA GLY A 27 16.73 11.30 -0.78
C GLY A 27 15.59 11.95 -1.57
N ASN A 28 15.42 13.25 -1.40
CA ASN A 28 14.45 14.07 -2.15
C ASN A 28 13.04 13.49 -2.25
N ARG A 29 12.52 13.00 -1.14
CA ARG A 29 11.16 12.49 -1.08
C ARG A 29 10.13 13.60 -1.33
N ASN A 30 9.18 13.33 -2.22
CA ASN A 30 7.99 14.17 -2.39
C ASN A 30 6.91 13.83 -1.34
N ASN A 31 5.82 14.56 -1.34
CA ASN A 31 4.63 14.33 -0.50
C ASN A 31 4.98 13.91 0.92
N PRO A 32 5.64 14.75 1.72
CA PRO A 32 6.05 14.38 3.07
C PRO A 32 4.89 14.05 4.01
N ASN A 33 3.67 14.42 3.63
CA ASN A 33 2.45 14.20 4.39
C ASN A 33 1.64 12.97 3.95
N ALA A 34 2.17 12.16 3.04
CA ALA A 34 1.44 11.03 2.45
C ALA A 34 0.88 10.05 3.50
N GLU A 35 1.66 9.73 4.52
CA GLU A 35 1.23 8.80 5.58
C GLU A 35 0.09 9.39 6.43
N ASN A 36 0.07 10.71 6.64
CA ASN A 36 -1.04 11.37 7.34
C ASN A 36 -2.31 11.35 6.50
N VAL A 37 -2.20 11.54 5.19
CA VAL A 37 -3.34 11.41 4.28
C VAL A 37 -3.85 9.97 4.25
N ALA A 38 -2.95 8.98 4.20
CA ALA A 38 -3.29 7.57 4.29
C ALA A 38 -4.02 7.24 5.61
N LEU A 39 -3.58 7.82 6.72
CA LEU A 39 -4.26 7.66 8.02
C LEU A 39 -5.67 8.26 8.00
N ALA A 40 -5.86 9.41 7.37
CA ALA A 40 -7.19 10.03 7.23
C ALA A 40 -8.12 9.13 6.41
N LEU A 41 -7.64 8.54 5.31
CA LEU A 41 -8.38 7.55 4.54
C LEU A 41 -8.74 6.32 5.39
N LEU A 42 -7.77 5.75 6.07
CA LEU A 42 -7.96 4.58 6.92
C LEU A 42 -9.02 4.85 8.01
N THR A 43 -8.95 5.99 8.67
CA THR A 43 -9.93 6.40 9.68
C THR A 43 -11.32 6.47 9.08
N THR A 44 -11.48 7.10 7.91
CA THR A 44 -12.75 7.21 7.20
C THR A 44 -13.31 5.84 6.83
N TRP A 45 -12.47 4.93 6.28
CA TRP A 45 -12.88 3.57 5.93
C TRP A 45 -13.37 2.79 7.16
N ARG A 46 -12.63 2.89 8.26
CA ARG A 46 -13.01 2.25 9.53
C ARG A 46 -14.35 2.78 10.07
N GLU A 47 -14.53 4.09 10.07
CA GLU A 47 -15.79 4.73 10.52
C GLU A 47 -16.99 4.30 9.67
N LYS A 48 -16.77 4.05 8.39
CA LYS A 48 -17.82 3.61 7.45
C LYS A 48 -17.99 2.09 7.38
N GLY A 49 -17.15 1.32 8.08
CA GLY A 49 -17.19 -0.13 8.05
C GLY A 49 -16.85 -0.72 6.68
N LEU A 50 -16.04 -0.02 5.89
CA LEU A 50 -15.63 -0.45 4.55
C LEU A 50 -14.40 -1.36 4.60
N PRO A 51 -14.20 -2.22 3.58
CA PRO A 51 -13.07 -3.14 3.55
C PRO A 51 -11.71 -2.44 3.50
N VAL A 52 -10.77 -2.89 4.33
CA VAL A 52 -9.38 -2.41 4.35
C VAL A 52 -8.44 -3.61 4.22
N PHE A 53 -7.44 -3.47 3.36
CA PHE A 53 -6.36 -4.45 3.17
C PHE A 53 -5.02 -3.76 3.35
N HIS A 54 -4.20 -4.30 4.23
CA HIS A 54 -2.82 -3.85 4.42
C HIS A 54 -1.89 -4.78 3.67
N VAL A 55 -1.00 -4.21 2.87
CA VAL A 55 0.02 -4.95 2.12
C VAL A 55 1.37 -4.36 2.48
N ILE A 56 2.32 -5.19 2.88
CA ILE A 56 3.68 -4.78 3.18
C ILE A 56 4.69 -5.54 2.33
N HIS A 57 5.85 -4.93 2.13
CA HIS A 57 6.94 -5.51 1.37
C HIS A 57 7.93 -6.22 2.29
N GLY A 58 8.21 -7.49 2.00
CA GLY A 58 9.30 -8.26 2.59
C GLY A 58 10.39 -8.44 1.55
N SER A 59 11.42 -7.58 1.58
CA SER A 59 12.54 -7.67 0.65
C SER A 59 13.33 -8.96 0.86
N LYS A 60 13.76 -9.56 -0.25
CA LYS A 60 14.67 -10.71 -0.23
C LYS A 60 16.13 -10.30 -0.07
N ASP A 61 16.43 -9.02 -0.26
CA ASP A 61 17.77 -8.48 -0.07
C ASP A 61 18.03 -8.20 1.42
N PRO A 62 18.98 -8.89 2.07
CA PRO A 62 19.27 -8.69 3.49
C PRO A 62 19.74 -7.28 3.84
N SER A 63 20.22 -6.51 2.86
CA SER A 63 20.66 -5.12 3.06
C SER A 63 19.53 -4.10 2.98
N SER A 64 18.35 -4.53 2.55
CA SER A 64 17.19 -3.66 2.42
C SER A 64 16.62 -3.26 3.77
N ALA A 65 16.23 -1.99 3.90
CA ALA A 65 15.48 -1.51 5.07
C ALA A 65 14.11 -2.18 5.21
N LEU A 66 13.60 -2.84 4.17
CA LEU A 66 12.35 -3.60 4.18
C LEU A 66 12.55 -5.12 4.29
N HIS A 67 13.77 -5.58 4.59
CA HIS A 67 14.01 -6.99 4.86
C HIS A 67 13.30 -7.40 6.17
N PRO A 68 12.69 -8.60 6.26
CA PRO A 68 11.96 -9.03 7.46
C PRO A 68 12.74 -8.95 8.77
N ASP A 69 14.07 -9.10 8.72
CA ASP A 69 14.94 -8.98 9.90
C ASP A 69 15.35 -7.53 10.21
N SER A 70 14.97 -6.57 9.36
CA SER A 70 15.26 -5.16 9.57
C SER A 70 14.16 -4.52 10.44
N PRO A 71 14.51 -3.59 11.36
CA PRO A 71 13.51 -2.80 12.09
C PRO A 71 12.56 -2.02 11.17
N GLY A 72 13.02 -1.69 9.96
CA GLY A 72 12.23 -0.99 8.96
C GLY A 72 11.10 -1.81 8.34
N PHE A 73 11.11 -3.12 8.51
CA PHE A 73 10.03 -3.99 8.04
C PHE A 73 8.70 -3.72 8.78
N GLU A 74 8.76 -3.30 10.02
CA GLU A 74 7.56 -2.99 10.80
C GLU A 74 6.71 -1.89 10.17
N MET A 75 5.41 -2.04 10.29
CA MET A 75 4.47 -0.99 9.92
C MET A 75 4.57 0.22 10.84
N LEU A 76 4.26 1.39 10.28
CA LEU A 76 4.05 2.60 11.08
C LEU A 76 2.94 2.36 12.09
N GLU A 77 3.18 2.68 13.35
CA GLU A 77 2.30 2.32 14.48
C GLU A 77 0.84 2.71 14.28
N LYS A 78 0.62 3.94 13.83
CA LYS A 78 -0.73 4.49 13.63
C LYS A 78 -1.47 3.93 12.40
N LEU A 79 -0.79 3.15 11.57
CA LEU A 79 -1.34 2.54 10.34
C LEU A 79 -1.44 1.02 10.45
N LYS A 80 -1.14 0.43 11.60
CA LYS A 80 -1.23 -1.01 11.82
C LYS A 80 -2.67 -1.51 11.68
N PRO A 81 -2.84 -2.76 11.18
CA PRO A 81 -4.14 -3.39 11.11
C PRO A 81 -4.81 -3.47 12.48
N ILE A 82 -6.12 -3.36 12.47
CA ILE A 82 -6.99 -3.74 13.59
C ILE A 82 -7.78 -4.99 13.20
N ASP A 83 -8.65 -5.46 14.10
CA ASP A 83 -9.50 -6.64 13.88
C ASP A 83 -10.17 -6.60 12.50
N ASN A 84 -10.25 -7.74 11.83
CA ASN A 84 -10.84 -7.93 10.49
C ASN A 84 -10.10 -7.28 9.31
N GLU A 85 -8.97 -6.64 9.55
CA GLU A 85 -8.15 -6.06 8.49
C GLU A 85 -7.00 -7.00 8.17
N PRO A 86 -7.00 -7.68 7.01
CA PRO A 86 -5.92 -8.59 6.66
C PRO A 86 -4.61 -7.85 6.40
N LEU A 87 -3.51 -8.49 6.78
CA LEU A 87 -2.15 -8.08 6.46
C LEU A 87 -1.54 -9.10 5.51
N LEU A 88 -1.17 -8.65 4.33
CA LEU A 88 -0.52 -9.46 3.29
C LEU A 88 0.94 -9.05 3.14
N VAL A 89 1.82 -10.02 3.01
CA VAL A 89 3.25 -9.77 2.76
C VAL A 89 3.59 -10.18 1.34
N LYS A 90 4.13 -9.25 0.56
CA LYS A 90 4.61 -9.49 -0.79
C LYS A 90 6.14 -9.40 -0.85
N ASN A 91 6.73 -10.01 -1.85
CA ASN A 91 8.19 -9.98 -2.08
C ASN A 91 8.57 -9.34 -3.41
N VAL A 92 7.61 -8.80 -4.13
CA VAL A 92 7.77 -8.09 -5.42
C VAL A 92 6.92 -6.83 -5.41
N ASN A 93 7.02 -6.00 -6.44
CA ASN A 93 6.31 -4.72 -6.47
C ASN A 93 4.78 -4.87 -6.39
N SER A 94 4.22 -5.82 -7.14
CA SER A 94 2.77 -6.01 -7.17
C SER A 94 2.24 -6.63 -5.89
N ALA A 95 1.19 -6.05 -5.34
CA ALA A 95 0.42 -6.62 -4.24
C ALA A 95 -0.37 -7.88 -4.63
N PHE A 96 -0.51 -8.16 -5.92
CA PHE A 96 -1.25 -9.31 -6.44
C PHE A 96 -0.38 -10.54 -6.69
N ILE A 97 0.94 -10.41 -6.68
CA ILE A 97 1.85 -11.52 -6.95
C ILE A 97 2.35 -12.15 -5.66
N GLY A 98 2.15 -13.47 -5.54
CA GLY A 98 2.55 -14.21 -4.35
C GLY A 98 1.67 -13.95 -3.11
N THR A 99 0.51 -13.36 -3.30
CA THR A 99 -0.50 -13.11 -2.27
C THR A 99 -1.87 -13.62 -2.75
N ASP A 100 -2.82 -13.69 -1.84
CA ASP A 100 -4.21 -14.04 -2.15
C ASP A 100 -5.13 -12.80 -2.24
N LEU A 101 -4.57 -11.61 -2.50
CA LEU A 101 -5.33 -10.37 -2.52
C LEU A 101 -6.49 -10.42 -3.52
N GLN A 102 -6.23 -10.83 -4.77
CA GLN A 102 -7.27 -10.91 -5.79
C GLN A 102 -8.40 -11.83 -5.36
N GLU A 103 -8.06 -13.02 -4.89
CA GLU A 103 -9.05 -14.01 -4.43
C GLU A 103 -9.91 -13.47 -3.29
N ARG A 104 -9.31 -12.76 -2.32
CA ARG A 104 -10.05 -12.15 -1.22
C ARG A 104 -11.02 -11.08 -1.69
N LEU A 105 -10.58 -10.23 -2.61
CA LEU A 105 -11.43 -9.19 -3.19
C LEU A 105 -12.61 -9.78 -3.96
N GLU A 106 -12.35 -10.77 -4.79
CA GLU A 106 -13.37 -11.43 -5.59
C GLU A 106 -14.40 -12.17 -4.71
N LYS A 107 -13.94 -12.88 -3.68
CA LYS A 107 -14.82 -13.56 -2.72
C LYS A 107 -15.76 -12.63 -1.97
N GLN A 108 -15.33 -11.39 -1.74
CA GLN A 108 -16.14 -10.37 -1.08
C GLN A 108 -16.97 -9.54 -2.07
N GLY A 109 -16.92 -9.85 -3.37
CA GLY A 109 -17.64 -9.11 -4.40
C GLY A 109 -17.16 -7.68 -4.57
N ILE A 110 -15.90 -7.40 -4.24
CA ILE A 110 -15.30 -6.07 -4.34
C ILE A 110 -14.76 -5.86 -5.75
N ASP A 111 -15.21 -4.83 -6.43
CA ASP A 111 -14.78 -4.46 -7.78
C ASP A 111 -14.14 -3.07 -7.86
N THR A 112 -14.18 -2.32 -6.77
CA THR A 112 -13.68 -0.94 -6.70
C THR A 112 -12.60 -0.83 -5.62
N LEU A 113 -11.44 -0.30 -6.00
CA LEU A 113 -10.27 -0.17 -5.13
C LEU A 113 -9.84 1.29 -5.00
N VAL A 114 -9.49 1.68 -3.80
CA VAL A 114 -8.80 2.95 -3.50
C VAL A 114 -7.41 2.61 -3.01
N ILE A 115 -6.38 3.10 -3.69
CA ILE A 115 -4.99 2.73 -3.44
C ILE A 115 -4.21 3.92 -2.90
N ALA A 116 -3.46 3.67 -1.83
CA ALA A 116 -2.53 4.61 -1.20
C ALA A 116 -1.29 3.86 -0.72
N GLY A 117 -0.20 4.57 -0.52
CA GLY A 117 1.04 4.01 0.04
C GLY A 117 2.30 4.37 -0.73
N LEU A 118 3.33 3.55 -0.60
CA LEU A 118 4.69 3.81 -1.08
C LEU A 118 5.22 2.64 -1.94
N THR A 119 6.06 2.89 -2.91
CA THR A 119 6.33 4.20 -3.52
C THR A 119 5.50 4.37 -4.77
N THR A 120 5.22 5.62 -5.14
CA THR A 120 4.32 5.95 -6.25
C THR A 120 4.73 5.25 -7.56
N ASN A 121 6.02 5.26 -7.89
CA ASN A 121 6.57 4.77 -9.17
C ASN A 121 6.89 3.26 -9.19
N HIS A 122 6.76 2.54 -8.07
CA HIS A 122 7.06 1.10 -7.97
C HIS A 122 5.83 0.30 -7.51
N CYS A 123 5.75 -0.01 -6.23
CA CYS A 123 4.71 -0.89 -5.69
C CYS A 123 3.30 -0.35 -5.94
N VAL A 124 3.10 0.95 -5.76
CA VAL A 124 1.80 1.60 -5.99
C VAL A 124 1.44 1.58 -7.48
N SER A 125 2.34 2.00 -8.36
CA SER A 125 2.12 1.99 -9.80
C SER A 125 1.84 0.59 -10.34
N THR A 126 2.67 -0.37 -9.98
CA THR A 126 2.52 -1.75 -10.45
C THR A 126 1.19 -2.36 -9.98
N THR A 127 0.84 -2.20 -8.71
CA THR A 127 -0.42 -2.70 -8.16
C THR A 127 -1.63 -2.04 -8.82
N THR A 128 -1.59 -0.72 -9.01
CA THR A 128 -2.66 0.03 -9.67
C THR A 128 -2.90 -0.45 -11.11
N ARG A 129 -1.83 -0.64 -11.88
CA ARG A 129 -1.92 -1.11 -13.27
C ARG A 129 -2.44 -2.54 -13.36
N MET A 130 -1.96 -3.43 -12.48
CA MET A 130 -2.45 -4.81 -12.44
C MET A 130 -3.92 -4.87 -12.02
N ALA A 131 -4.34 -4.08 -11.03
CA ALA A 131 -5.73 -4.00 -10.64
C ALA A 131 -6.63 -3.60 -11.82
N GLY A 132 -6.23 -2.59 -12.58
CA GLY A 132 -6.93 -2.20 -13.80
C GLY A 132 -6.98 -3.32 -14.85
N ASN A 133 -5.89 -4.05 -15.02
CA ASN A 133 -5.83 -5.17 -15.96
C ASN A 133 -6.73 -6.35 -15.53
N PHE A 134 -6.93 -6.54 -14.23
CA PHE A 134 -7.87 -7.53 -13.70
C PHE A 134 -9.34 -7.10 -13.77
N GLY A 135 -9.61 -5.86 -14.19
CA GLY A 135 -10.97 -5.34 -14.35
C GLY A 135 -11.52 -4.58 -13.15
N PHE A 136 -10.69 -4.31 -12.14
CA PHE A 136 -11.10 -3.44 -11.03
C PHE A 136 -11.24 -1.99 -11.48
N GLU A 137 -12.21 -1.28 -10.92
CA GLU A 137 -12.26 0.18 -10.96
C GLU A 137 -11.30 0.72 -9.90
N VAL A 138 -10.28 1.48 -10.31
CA VAL A 138 -9.19 1.88 -9.42
C VAL A 138 -9.11 3.39 -9.26
N TYR A 139 -9.06 3.83 -8.02
CA TYR A 139 -8.79 5.22 -7.63
C TYR A 139 -7.46 5.29 -6.91
N LEU A 140 -6.51 6.02 -7.49
CA LEU A 140 -5.23 6.31 -6.87
C LEU A 140 -5.29 7.66 -6.15
N VAL A 141 -4.98 7.68 -4.86
CA VAL A 141 -4.99 8.91 -4.06
C VAL A 141 -3.60 9.55 -4.13
N ALA A 142 -3.44 10.55 -4.99
CA ALA A 142 -2.13 11.12 -5.34
C ALA A 142 -1.38 11.70 -4.13
N ASP A 143 -2.06 12.39 -3.22
CA ASP A 143 -1.46 12.97 -2.03
C ASP A 143 -1.27 11.99 -0.86
N ALA A 144 -1.78 10.77 -1.00
CA ALA A 144 -1.52 9.64 -0.09
C ALA A 144 -0.43 8.69 -0.64
N THR A 145 0.31 9.10 -1.66
CA THR A 145 1.46 8.38 -2.19
C THR A 145 2.69 9.27 -2.19
N ALA A 146 3.87 8.66 -2.09
CA ALA A 146 5.12 9.38 -2.17
C ALA A 146 6.20 8.53 -2.83
N THR A 147 7.21 9.20 -3.35
CA THR A 147 8.39 8.55 -3.91
C THR A 147 9.64 9.38 -3.64
N PHE A 148 10.77 8.76 -3.90
CA PHE A 148 12.09 9.35 -3.77
C PHE A 148 12.63 9.75 -5.14
N GLU A 149 13.86 10.26 -5.20
CA GLU A 149 14.46 10.66 -6.46
C GLU A 149 14.44 9.52 -7.48
N ILE A 150 14.03 9.84 -8.69
CA ILE A 150 13.88 8.85 -9.77
C ILE A 150 15.27 8.43 -10.29
N GLY A 151 15.43 7.15 -10.59
CA GLY A 151 16.66 6.59 -11.15
C GLY A 151 17.13 5.31 -10.48
N ARG A 152 16.48 4.92 -9.39
CA ARG A 152 16.73 3.64 -8.71
C ARG A 152 15.45 2.80 -8.68
N ALA A 153 15.55 1.58 -9.15
CA ALA A 153 14.51 0.57 -9.03
C ALA A 153 14.92 -0.41 -7.92
N HIS A 154 14.62 -0.06 -6.68
CA HIS A 154 14.98 -0.89 -5.53
C HIS A 154 13.85 -0.97 -4.53
N VAL A 155 13.49 -2.16 -4.19
CA VAL A 155 12.52 -2.50 -3.17
C VAL A 155 13.00 -3.70 -2.36
#